data_fb435e6290e0ef92073d9c0444e6c59f
#
_entry.id   fb435e6290e0ef92073d9c0444e6c59f
#
_cell.length_a   1.000
_cell.length_b   1.000
_cell.length_c   1.000
_cell.angle_alpha   90.00
_cell.angle_beta   90.00
_cell.angle_gamma   90.00
#
_symmetry.space_group_name_H-M   'P 1'
#
loop_
_entity.id
_entity.type
_entity.pdbx_description
1 polymer ?
#
loop_
_entity_poly.entity_id
_entity_poly.type
_entity_poly.pdbx_seq_one_letter_code
_entity_poly.pdbx_strand_id
1 'polypeptide(L)'
;MVNPIRFILGDKIIYVIIVDNGVDIVGLLKYELTEDMLLIHPTLYNPNKTKFKLFKVECFKSFKYFKEEYNYKAVHACTDNNKLIDMITNKEAYIIGNGEGGVLYEYVI
;
A
#
# COMPACT_ATOMS: atom_id res chain seq x y z
N MET A 1 0.91 11.28 11.80
CA MET A 1 -0.43 11.36 11.19
C MET A 1 -0.32 11.09 9.68
N VAL A 2 -1.19 10.28 9.15
CA VAL A 2 -1.23 10.00 7.72
C VAL A 2 -2.03 11.08 7.01
N ASN A 3 -1.45 11.71 5.98
CA ASN A 3 -2.08 12.77 5.19
C ASN A 3 -2.13 12.37 3.72
N PRO A 4 -3.09 11.53 3.31
CA PRO A 4 -3.19 11.14 1.92
C PRO A 4 -3.70 12.30 1.04
N ILE A 5 -3.17 12.39 -0.17
CA ILE A 5 -3.68 13.29 -1.20
C ILE A 5 -4.75 12.52 -1.97
N ARG A 6 -5.96 13.07 -2.02
CA ARG A 6 -7.11 12.41 -2.64
C ARG A 6 -7.30 12.90 -4.08
N PHE A 7 -7.47 11.95 -4.98
CA PHE A 7 -7.81 12.22 -6.38
C PHE A 7 -9.11 11.49 -6.75
N ILE A 8 -9.92 12.13 -7.56
CA ILE A 8 -11.12 11.52 -8.14
C ILE A 8 -10.90 11.42 -9.64
N LEU A 9 -10.82 10.19 -10.17
CA LEU A 9 -10.64 9.91 -11.58
C LEU A 9 -11.84 9.10 -12.09
N GLY A 10 -12.82 9.79 -12.66
CA GLY A 10 -14.08 9.17 -13.07
C GLY A 10 -14.84 8.66 -11.85
N ASP A 11 -15.09 7.36 -11.79
CA ASP A 11 -15.73 6.68 -10.67
C ASP A 11 -14.74 6.11 -9.64
N LYS A 12 -13.44 6.36 -9.84
CA LYS A 12 -12.38 5.85 -8.97
C LYS A 12 -11.93 6.90 -7.97
N ILE A 13 -11.73 6.47 -6.73
CA ILE A 13 -11.13 7.29 -5.68
C ILE A 13 -9.73 6.76 -5.44
N ILE A 14 -8.75 7.64 -5.61
CA ILE A 14 -7.33 7.30 -5.46
C ILE A 14 -6.73 8.17 -4.37
N TYR A 15 -6.00 7.55 -3.45
CA TYR A 15 -5.21 8.23 -2.44
C TYR A 15 -3.74 7.98 -2.70
N VAL A 16 -2.93 9.03 -2.55
CA VAL A 16 -1.46 8.94 -2.65
C VAL A 16 -0.86 9.44 -1.36
N ILE A 17 -0.01 8.62 -0.77
CA ILE A 17 0.78 8.97 0.40
C ILE A 17 2.23 9.04 -0.04
N ILE A 18 2.85 10.20 0.11
CA ILE A 18 4.27 10.39 -0.18
C ILE A 18 5.05 10.05 1.09
N VAL A 19 5.96 9.10 0.97
CA VAL A 19 6.86 8.70 2.06
C VAL A 19 8.22 9.39 1.83
N ASP A 20 8.62 10.25 2.76
CA ASP A 20 9.92 10.93 2.68
C ASP A 20 10.68 10.78 4.01
N ASN A 21 11.98 11.06 3.98
CA ASN A 21 12.85 11.02 5.16
C ASN A 21 13.28 12.42 5.61
N GLY A 22 12.60 13.46 5.10
CA GLY A 22 12.94 14.85 5.36
C GLY A 22 13.95 15.45 4.36
N VAL A 23 14.55 14.62 3.53
CA VAL A 23 15.55 15.02 2.51
C VAL A 23 15.12 14.54 1.13
N ASP A 24 14.79 13.25 1.02
CA ASP A 24 14.43 12.61 -0.24
C ASP A 24 13.06 11.94 -0.14
N ILE A 25 12.40 11.80 -1.29
CA ILE A 25 11.23 10.93 -1.40
C ILE A 25 11.73 9.48 -1.40
N VAL A 26 11.28 8.72 -0.41
CA VAL A 26 11.63 7.31 -0.22
C VAL A 26 10.73 6.41 -1.05
N GLY A 27 9.47 6.77 -1.18
CA GLY A 27 8.52 5.99 -1.93
C GLY A 27 7.14 6.62 -1.98
N LEU A 28 6.23 5.90 -2.64
CA LEU A 28 4.83 6.29 -2.75
C LEU A 28 3.95 5.11 -2.36
N LEU A 29 2.87 5.41 -1.66
CA LEU A 29 1.80 4.46 -1.38
C LEU A 29 0.56 4.96 -2.12
N LYS A 30 0.25 4.35 -3.24
CA LYS A 30 -0.96 4.66 -4.01
C LYS A 30 -2.03 3.65 -3.62
N TYR A 31 -3.20 4.16 -3.23
CA TYR A 31 -4.36 3.33 -2.91
C TYR A 31 -5.49 3.62 -3.88
N GLU A 32 -6.13 2.57 -4.35
CA GLU A 32 -7.35 2.66 -5.12
C GLU A 32 -8.48 2.06 -4.28
N LEU A 33 -9.52 2.87 -4.01
CA LEU A 33 -10.65 2.47 -3.18
C LEU A 33 -11.82 2.03 -4.05
N THR A 34 -12.28 0.81 -3.81
CA THR A 34 -13.53 0.30 -4.36
C THR A 34 -14.46 -0.10 -3.21
N GLU A 35 -15.70 -0.49 -3.50
CA GLU A 35 -16.62 -0.95 -2.46
C GLU A 35 -16.07 -2.17 -1.71
N ASP A 36 -15.41 -3.06 -2.42
CA ASP A 36 -15.00 -4.37 -1.90
C ASP A 36 -13.52 -4.46 -1.56
N MET A 37 -12.69 -3.61 -2.14
CA MET A 37 -11.25 -3.73 -2.04
C MET A 37 -10.56 -2.41 -1.79
N LEU A 38 -9.51 -2.47 -0.98
CA LEU A 38 -8.51 -1.43 -0.83
C LEU A 38 -7.26 -1.91 -1.55
N LEU A 39 -7.05 -1.44 -2.79
CA LEU A 39 -5.91 -1.85 -3.59
C LEU A 39 -4.72 -0.94 -3.33
N ILE A 40 -3.59 -1.50 -2.96
CA ILE A 40 -2.34 -0.77 -2.76
C ILE A 40 -1.37 -1.02 -3.91
N HIS A 41 -0.71 0.06 -4.36
CA HIS A 41 0.37 0.02 -5.33
C HIS A 41 1.59 0.71 -4.72
N PRO A 42 2.42 -0.02 -3.96
CA PRO A 42 3.59 0.56 -3.31
C PRO A 42 4.74 0.73 -4.31
N THR A 43 5.44 1.84 -4.19
CA THR A 43 6.66 2.10 -4.98
C THR A 43 7.75 2.56 -4.02
N LEU A 44 8.86 1.85 -4.01
CA LEU A 44 10.01 2.16 -3.16
C LEU A 44 11.19 2.54 -4.04
N TYR A 45 11.74 3.75 -3.82
CA TYR A 45 12.84 4.28 -4.63
C TYR A 45 14.20 4.03 -3.95
N ASN A 46 15.16 3.51 -4.73
CA ASN A 46 16.55 3.30 -4.28
C ASN A 46 16.62 2.71 -2.87
N PRO A 47 16.07 1.48 -2.67
CA PRO A 47 15.91 0.92 -1.33
C PRO A 47 17.24 0.62 -0.65
N ASN A 48 17.30 0.94 0.64
CA ASN A 48 18.32 0.47 1.56
C ASN A 48 17.64 0.12 2.88
N LYS A 49 18.38 -0.41 3.85
CA LYS A 49 17.81 -0.83 5.13
C LYS A 49 17.01 0.27 5.85
N THR A 50 17.58 1.48 5.90
CA THR A 50 16.96 2.61 6.62
C THR A 50 15.69 3.07 5.91
N LYS A 51 15.74 3.27 4.60
CA LYS A 51 14.58 3.66 3.79
C LYS A 51 13.50 2.61 3.84
N PHE A 52 13.89 1.35 3.82
CA PHE A 52 12.95 0.24 3.89
C PHE A 52 12.19 0.21 5.20
N LYS A 53 12.87 0.40 6.34
CA LYS A 53 12.22 0.45 7.65
C LYS A 53 11.21 1.59 7.73
N LEU A 54 11.56 2.78 7.24
CA LEU A 54 10.66 3.92 7.19
C LEU A 54 9.44 3.63 6.33
N PHE A 55 9.66 3.08 5.15
CA PHE A 55 8.58 2.73 4.21
C PHE A 55 7.60 1.73 4.85
N LYS A 56 8.12 0.71 5.50
CA LYS A 56 7.30 -0.29 6.20
C LYS A 56 6.45 0.32 7.31
N VAL A 57 7.03 1.20 8.12
CA VAL A 57 6.30 1.91 9.19
C VAL A 57 5.15 2.72 8.59
N GLU A 58 5.40 3.44 7.51
CA GLU A 58 4.37 4.25 6.85
C GLU A 58 3.28 3.37 6.19
N CYS A 59 3.65 2.20 5.67
CA CYS A 59 2.67 1.23 5.20
C CYS A 59 1.70 0.82 6.31
N PHE A 60 2.20 0.43 7.47
CA PHE A 60 1.36 0.01 8.58
C PHE A 60 0.50 1.15 9.13
N LYS A 61 1.03 2.37 9.19
CA LYS A 61 0.24 3.55 9.55
C LYS A 61 -0.91 3.77 8.58
N SER A 62 -0.65 3.61 7.28
CA SER A 62 -1.68 3.78 6.27
C SER A 62 -2.75 2.69 6.33
N PHE A 63 -2.37 1.44 6.62
CA PHE A 63 -3.33 0.35 6.81
C PHE A 63 -4.27 0.66 7.98
N LYS A 64 -3.72 1.12 9.10
CA LYS A 64 -4.50 1.52 10.26
C LYS A 64 -5.46 2.67 9.93
N TYR A 65 -4.98 3.67 9.20
CA TYR A 65 -5.79 4.80 8.75
C TYR A 65 -7.02 4.34 7.95
N PHE A 66 -6.83 3.51 6.92
CA PHE A 66 -7.93 3.03 6.09
C PHE A 66 -8.87 2.09 6.85
N LYS A 67 -8.35 1.33 7.78
CA LYS A 67 -9.17 0.49 8.67
C LYS A 67 -10.09 1.34 9.54
N GLU A 68 -9.56 2.37 10.18
CA GLU A 68 -10.31 3.22 11.11
C GLU A 68 -11.27 4.18 10.40
N GLU A 69 -10.83 4.79 9.29
CA GLU A 69 -11.62 5.82 8.60
C GLU A 69 -12.63 5.26 7.60
N TYR A 70 -12.34 4.10 7.01
CA TYR A 70 -13.14 3.54 5.93
C TYR A 70 -13.64 2.12 6.19
N ASN A 71 -13.33 1.54 7.35
CA ASN A 71 -13.76 0.18 7.73
C ASN A 71 -13.27 -0.95 6.82
N TYR A 72 -12.18 -0.76 6.11
CA TYR A 72 -11.59 -1.86 5.36
C TYR A 72 -11.01 -2.91 6.31
N LYS A 73 -11.22 -4.18 6.01
CA LYS A 73 -10.74 -5.31 6.81
C LYS A 73 -9.50 -5.95 6.25
N ALA A 74 -9.16 -5.62 5.01
CA ALA A 74 -8.00 -6.17 4.31
C ALA A 74 -7.48 -5.16 3.30
N VAL A 75 -6.20 -5.29 2.99
CA VAL A 75 -5.53 -4.57 1.91
C VAL A 75 -5.23 -5.57 0.82
N HIS A 76 -5.43 -5.19 -0.45
CA HIS A 76 -5.16 -6.03 -1.59
C HIS A 76 -4.06 -5.43 -2.46
N ALA A 77 -3.24 -6.28 -3.06
CA ALA A 77 -2.21 -5.87 -4.00
C ALA A 77 -2.15 -6.86 -5.16
N CYS A 78 -2.08 -6.34 -6.38
CA CYS A 78 -1.89 -7.16 -7.57
C CYS A 78 -0.53 -6.81 -8.17
N THR A 79 0.44 -7.73 -8.04
CA THR A 79 1.83 -7.45 -8.41
C THR A 79 2.62 -8.74 -8.60
N ASP A 80 3.70 -8.66 -9.38
CA ASP A 80 4.70 -9.72 -9.50
C ASP A 80 5.85 -9.55 -8.50
N ASN A 81 5.86 -8.43 -7.75
CA ASN A 81 6.90 -8.15 -6.78
C ASN A 81 6.57 -8.76 -5.41
N ASN A 82 6.68 -10.08 -5.30
CA ASN A 82 6.37 -10.79 -4.07
C ASN A 82 7.31 -10.42 -2.92
N LYS A 83 8.56 -10.05 -3.20
CA LYS A 83 9.51 -9.63 -2.16
C LYS A 83 9.02 -8.39 -1.44
N LEU A 84 8.56 -7.38 -2.19
CA LEU A 84 8.04 -6.15 -1.59
C LEU A 84 6.80 -6.44 -0.74
N ILE A 85 5.87 -7.25 -1.25
CA ILE A 85 4.67 -7.63 -0.51
C ILE A 85 5.01 -8.38 0.77
N ASP A 86 5.91 -9.37 0.71
CA ASP A 86 6.34 -10.12 1.88
C ASP A 86 6.98 -9.21 2.94
N MET A 87 7.74 -8.24 2.49
CA MET A 87 8.43 -7.32 3.40
C MET A 87 7.47 -6.35 4.09
N ILE A 88 6.50 -5.77 3.38
CA ILE A 88 5.56 -4.81 3.98
C ILE A 88 4.44 -5.50 4.77
N THR A 89 4.26 -6.80 4.64
CA THR A 89 3.23 -7.57 5.36
C THR A 89 3.81 -8.61 6.31
N ASN A 90 5.12 -8.62 6.54
CA ASN A 90 5.82 -9.64 7.35
C ASN A 90 5.52 -11.08 6.88
N LYS A 91 5.37 -11.29 5.58
CA LYS A 91 5.01 -12.59 4.96
C LYS A 91 3.64 -13.12 5.38
N GLU A 92 2.76 -12.26 5.89
CA GLU A 92 1.42 -12.64 6.33
C GLU A 92 0.34 -12.46 5.27
N ALA A 93 0.71 -11.99 4.07
CA ALA A 93 -0.23 -11.87 2.97
C ALA A 93 -0.54 -13.23 2.34
N TYR A 94 -1.78 -13.40 1.89
CA TYR A 94 -2.24 -14.61 1.21
C TYR A 94 -2.37 -14.36 -0.29
N ILE A 95 -2.09 -15.39 -1.09
CA ILE A 95 -2.40 -15.36 -2.52
C ILE A 95 -3.83 -15.81 -2.70
N ILE A 96 -4.68 -14.96 -3.29
CA ILE A 96 -6.09 -15.25 -3.53
C ILE A 96 -6.46 -15.38 -5.01
N GLY A 97 -5.53 -15.14 -5.91
CA GLY A 97 -5.79 -15.27 -7.34
C GLY A 97 -4.73 -14.59 -8.20
N ASN A 98 -5.12 -14.30 -9.44
CA ASN A 98 -4.30 -13.59 -10.41
C ASN A 98 -5.11 -12.44 -10.99
N GLY A 99 -4.42 -11.39 -11.42
CA GLY A 99 -4.99 -10.25 -12.10
C GLY A 99 -4.09 -9.75 -13.22
N GLU A 100 -4.43 -8.65 -13.84
CA GLU A 100 -3.65 -8.08 -14.95
C GLU A 100 -2.24 -7.65 -14.52
N GLY A 101 -2.08 -7.21 -13.28
CA GLY A 101 -0.79 -6.75 -12.76
C GLY A 101 0.06 -7.86 -12.15
N GLY A 102 -0.38 -9.12 -12.17
CA GLY A 102 0.33 -10.25 -11.58
C GLY A 102 -0.50 -11.03 -10.58
N VAL A 103 0.13 -11.45 -9.49
CA VAL A 103 -0.52 -12.22 -8.43
C VAL A 103 -1.32 -11.29 -7.52
N LEU A 104 -2.53 -11.70 -7.17
CA LEU A 104 -3.39 -10.94 -6.25
C LEU A 104 -3.18 -11.45 -4.82
N TYR A 105 -2.75 -10.52 -3.96
CA TYR A 105 -2.51 -10.78 -2.54
C TYR A 105 -3.58 -10.14 -1.67
N GLU A 106 -3.88 -10.78 -0.55
CA GLU A 106 -4.74 -10.23 0.49
C GLU A 106 -3.97 -10.20 1.82
N TYR A 107 -4.01 -9.05 2.49
CA TYR A 107 -3.45 -8.88 3.83
C TYR A 107 -4.53 -8.38 4.77
N VAL A 108 -4.87 -9.15 5.79
CA VAL A 108 -5.88 -8.79 6.80
C VAL A 108 -5.31 -7.75 7.76
N ILE A 109 -6.01 -6.65 7.91
CA ILE A 109 -5.59 -5.54 8.75
C ILE A 109 -6.46 -5.34 10.00
#